data_7c4221f27557bb5222ec963493bd9593
#
_entry.id   7c4221f27557bb5222ec963493bd9593
#
_cell.length_a   1.000
_cell.length_b   1.000
_cell.length_c   1.000
_cell.angle_alpha   90.00
_cell.angle_beta   90.00
_cell.angle_gamma   90.00
#
_symmetry.space_group_name_H-M   'P 1'
#
loop_
_entity.id
_entity.type
_entity.pdbx_description
1 polymer ?
#
loop_
_entity_poly.entity_id
_entity_poly.type
_entity_poly.pdbx_seq_one_letter_code
_entity_poly.pdbx_strand_id
1 'polypeptide(L)'
;MYKRLSAIFFLLFFLASTSTAANIEGSWAGTFDAPGVLAAMRLNLTSRKEFADSKIVFNLDGNESTSPIQNFTLNGNDVSFTGDFFKQEVRFVGKFRPDNLSGSFEIFRNGAKTSSGEWNLRRFDASVLSKVANVVSTTPNGKVELPKPTGSFPIGRRTFYWTDENRPETITDDECDKRKLFVQLWYPAKKSDKNSAAEYYPDLEELQAKNPNLAVLRTVQTHAKADISIAKSKAGFPVIIFSPGQGVSSFEYTAIIENLASQGFVVAAINHAYDAGNFKFSDGNIIRYATDVWDKSVSAAWTAEMRKKFFDERRKGWAEDISFVVNQLITLNGEGMFKKKLDAENIGVLGHSLGGQAATIACAEDKRLKACSNLDGLVQGAAFLPNSKGENLKQPFLFFFKESVATDYELKIMGLSRNEYDVRERKRMIERWKPSLKTRLDSLETGAYLAVFRGATHQSFSDLPLLEANPKDETVTDRQIRAKIINEYILAFFDKFLRKKNSPLLDSQNQSHPQVVLEILRKNEPRAAQ
;
A
#
# COMPACT_ATOMS: atom_id res chain seq x y z
N MET A 1 49.25 -83.49 -36.04
CA MET A 1 50.16 -82.58 -35.37
C MET A 1 49.97 -81.20 -35.98
N TYR A 2 49.46 -80.32 -35.35
CA TYR A 2 49.27 -78.89 -35.45
C TYR A 2 47.85 -78.50 -35.06
N LYS A 3 47.73 -78.01 -33.83
CA LYS A 3 46.52 -77.33 -33.24
C LYS A 3 46.42 -75.94 -33.82
N ARG A 4 45.26 -75.59 -34.38
CA ARG A 4 44.92 -74.23 -34.70
C ARG A 4 44.00 -73.69 -33.60
N LEU A 5 44.48 -72.71 -32.84
CA LEU A 5 43.68 -71.90 -31.96
C LEU A 5 42.92 -70.85 -32.79
N SER A 6 41.59 -70.86 -32.70
CA SER A 6 40.73 -69.77 -33.20
C SER A 6 40.51 -68.78 -32.07
N ALA A 7 41.02 -67.56 -32.22
CA ALA A 7 40.71 -66.45 -31.34
C ALA A 7 39.39 -65.83 -31.81
N ILE A 8 38.36 -65.91 -30.96
CA ILE A 8 37.08 -65.16 -31.11
C ILE A 8 37.26 -63.78 -30.53
N PHE A 9 37.29 -62.76 -31.39
CA PHE A 9 37.22 -61.37 -31.00
C PHE A 9 35.77 -61.03 -30.68
N PHE A 10 35.43 -60.85 -29.40
CA PHE A 10 34.17 -60.19 -28.94
C PHE A 10 34.34 -58.70 -29.12
N LEU A 11 33.70 -58.13 -30.12
CA LEU A 11 33.57 -56.69 -30.30
C LEU A 11 32.41 -56.22 -29.39
N LEU A 12 32.75 -55.69 -28.19
CA LEU A 12 31.81 -54.98 -27.35
C LEU A 12 31.50 -53.62 -28.00
N PHE A 13 30.34 -53.52 -28.65
CA PHE A 13 29.75 -52.25 -29.01
C PHE A 13 29.30 -51.57 -27.71
N PHE A 14 30.10 -50.66 -27.23
CA PHE A 14 29.60 -49.61 -26.31
C PHE A 14 28.66 -48.73 -27.14
N LEU A 15 27.36 -48.98 -27.04
CA LEU A 15 26.35 -47.99 -27.37
C LEU A 15 26.49 -46.87 -26.33
N ALA A 16 27.32 -45.87 -26.63
CA ALA A 16 27.24 -44.59 -25.99
C ALA A 16 25.86 -44.01 -26.36
N SER A 17 24.90 -44.17 -25.45
CA SER A 17 23.68 -43.36 -25.49
C SER A 17 24.11 -41.91 -25.32
N THR A 18 24.31 -41.22 -26.43
CA THR A 18 24.33 -39.76 -26.42
C THR A 18 22.93 -39.31 -25.99
N SER A 19 22.73 -39.24 -24.69
CA SER A 19 21.67 -38.41 -24.12
C SER A 19 21.96 -36.99 -24.63
N THR A 20 21.23 -36.58 -25.66
CA THR A 20 21.20 -35.17 -26.03
C THR A 20 20.77 -34.44 -24.79
N ALA A 21 21.72 -33.80 -24.10
CA ALA A 21 21.42 -32.92 -22.98
C ALA A 21 20.38 -31.90 -23.49
N ALA A 22 19.16 -32.01 -23.00
CA ALA A 22 18.09 -31.14 -23.44
C ALA A 22 18.53 -29.70 -23.14
N ASN A 23 18.49 -28.85 -24.16
CA ASN A 23 18.98 -27.48 -24.07
C ASN A 23 18.11 -26.69 -23.09
N ILE A 24 18.67 -26.35 -21.93
CA ILE A 24 17.98 -25.50 -20.90
C ILE A 24 17.97 -24.02 -21.29
N GLU A 25 18.79 -23.60 -22.26
CA GLU A 25 18.85 -22.21 -22.72
C GLU A 25 17.52 -21.70 -23.22
N GLY A 26 17.35 -20.38 -23.12
CA GLY A 26 16.19 -19.67 -23.63
C GLY A 26 15.39 -18.97 -22.53
N SER A 27 14.21 -18.52 -22.90
CA SER A 27 13.31 -17.80 -22.00
C SER A 27 12.28 -18.75 -21.39
N TRP A 28 12.10 -18.59 -20.11
CA TRP A 28 11.15 -19.33 -19.30
C TRP A 28 10.25 -18.36 -18.53
N ALA A 29 8.98 -18.68 -18.36
CA ALA A 29 8.04 -17.83 -17.64
C ALA A 29 7.00 -18.65 -16.88
N GLY A 30 6.56 -18.14 -15.75
CA GLY A 30 5.57 -18.80 -14.90
C GLY A 30 5.39 -18.14 -13.55
N THR A 31 5.22 -18.95 -12.52
CA THR A 31 4.85 -18.52 -11.18
C THR A 31 5.99 -18.68 -10.18
N PHE A 32 6.08 -17.71 -9.28
CA PHE A 32 6.83 -17.73 -8.03
C PHE A 32 5.81 -17.61 -6.89
N ASP A 33 5.68 -18.67 -6.10
CA ASP A 33 4.58 -18.90 -5.17
C ASP A 33 5.09 -19.10 -3.75
N ALA A 34 4.94 -18.10 -2.90
CA ALA A 34 5.28 -18.14 -1.47
C ALA A 34 4.05 -17.81 -0.61
N PRO A 35 4.07 -18.15 0.70
CA PRO A 35 3.04 -17.67 1.63
C PRO A 35 2.88 -16.15 1.55
N GLY A 36 1.73 -15.71 1.07
CA GLY A 36 1.37 -14.29 0.92
C GLY A 36 1.92 -13.57 -0.31
N VAL A 37 2.58 -14.27 -1.26
CA VAL A 37 3.08 -13.68 -2.50
C VAL A 37 2.90 -14.64 -3.67
N LEU A 38 2.16 -14.22 -4.71
CA LEU A 38 2.14 -14.85 -6.02
C LEU A 38 2.68 -13.85 -7.04
N ALA A 39 3.93 -14.02 -7.46
CA ALA A 39 4.56 -13.16 -8.45
C ALA A 39 4.69 -13.87 -9.80
N ALA A 40 4.66 -13.10 -10.88
CA ALA A 40 5.08 -13.57 -12.18
C ALA A 40 6.62 -13.62 -12.22
N MET A 41 7.18 -14.74 -12.71
CA MET A 41 8.63 -14.95 -12.79
C MET A 41 9.04 -15.25 -14.23
N ARG A 42 10.08 -14.58 -14.70
CA ARG A 42 10.76 -14.88 -15.96
C ARG A 42 12.22 -15.23 -15.69
N LEU A 43 12.73 -16.20 -16.42
CA LEU A 43 14.11 -16.63 -16.35
C LEU A 43 14.67 -16.66 -17.78
N ASN A 44 15.71 -15.88 -18.03
CA ASN A 44 16.42 -15.88 -19.31
C ASN A 44 17.77 -16.56 -19.10
N LEU A 45 17.91 -17.76 -19.61
CA LEU A 45 19.12 -18.56 -19.51
C LEU A 45 19.93 -18.48 -20.80
N THR A 46 21.22 -18.20 -20.68
CA THR A 46 22.19 -18.22 -21.77
C THR A 46 23.44 -18.94 -21.32
N SER A 47 23.92 -19.89 -22.11
CA SER A 47 25.15 -20.67 -21.82
C SER A 47 26.44 -19.87 -21.92
N ARG A 48 26.37 -18.62 -22.42
CA ARG A 48 27.55 -17.74 -22.47
C ARG A 48 28.10 -17.54 -21.05
N LYS A 49 29.43 -17.73 -20.91
CA LYS A 49 30.14 -17.60 -19.64
C LYS A 49 29.49 -18.40 -18.49
N GLU A 50 29.16 -19.66 -18.75
CA GLU A 50 28.57 -20.55 -17.73
C GLU A 50 27.32 -19.92 -17.04
N PHE A 51 26.43 -19.35 -17.85
CA PHE A 51 25.19 -18.68 -17.40
C PHE A 51 25.37 -17.34 -16.64
N ALA A 52 26.57 -16.78 -16.59
CA ALA A 52 26.82 -15.49 -15.89
C ALA A 52 26.02 -14.30 -16.47
N ASP A 53 25.64 -14.36 -17.76
CA ASP A 53 24.81 -13.32 -18.40
C ASP A 53 23.31 -13.59 -18.26
N SER A 54 22.92 -14.65 -17.54
CA SER A 54 21.51 -15.01 -17.31
C SER A 54 20.86 -14.10 -16.29
N LYS A 55 19.54 -13.86 -16.45
CA LYS A 55 18.78 -12.95 -15.61
C LYS A 55 17.48 -13.59 -15.14
N ILE A 56 17.10 -13.24 -13.92
CA ILE A 56 15.79 -13.50 -13.34
C ILE A 56 15.01 -12.19 -13.23
N VAL A 57 13.75 -12.22 -13.56
CA VAL A 57 12.84 -11.06 -13.51
C VAL A 57 11.59 -11.46 -12.77
N PHE A 58 11.24 -10.70 -11.75
CA PHE A 58 9.98 -10.83 -11.01
C PHE A 58 9.08 -9.66 -11.32
N ASN A 59 7.80 -9.94 -11.51
CA ASN A 59 6.76 -8.92 -11.58
C ASN A 59 5.72 -9.20 -10.49
N LEU A 60 5.47 -8.18 -9.67
CA LEU A 60 4.51 -8.24 -8.59
C LEU A 60 3.78 -6.90 -8.48
N ASP A 61 2.46 -6.91 -8.58
CA ASP A 61 1.60 -5.71 -8.52
C ASP A 61 2.08 -4.60 -9.50
N GLY A 62 2.47 -4.98 -10.72
CA GLY A 62 2.99 -4.07 -11.75
C GLY A 62 4.43 -3.59 -11.55
N ASN A 63 5.09 -3.95 -10.45
CA ASN A 63 6.49 -3.63 -10.19
C ASN A 63 7.41 -4.73 -10.71
N GLU A 64 8.51 -4.33 -11.35
CA GLU A 64 9.52 -5.25 -11.86
C GLU A 64 10.80 -5.18 -11.03
N SER A 65 11.32 -6.36 -10.68
CA SER A 65 12.64 -6.53 -10.07
C SER A 65 13.46 -7.45 -10.95
N THR A 66 14.63 -7.01 -11.41
CA THR A 66 15.55 -7.78 -12.25
C THR A 66 16.87 -7.95 -11.53
N SER A 67 17.39 -9.18 -11.50
CA SER A 67 18.72 -9.47 -10.98
C SER A 67 19.48 -10.47 -11.86
N PRO A 68 20.83 -10.46 -11.83
CA PRO A 68 21.62 -11.52 -12.40
C PRO A 68 21.39 -12.84 -11.66
N ILE A 69 21.54 -13.95 -12.36
CA ILE A 69 21.58 -15.28 -11.74
C ILE A 69 23.01 -15.55 -11.27
N GLN A 70 23.13 -16.12 -10.09
CA GLN A 70 24.41 -16.52 -9.50
C GLN A 70 24.37 -18.00 -9.13
N ASN A 71 25.55 -18.62 -9.01
CA ASN A 71 25.73 -20.00 -8.56
C ASN A 71 24.86 -21.01 -9.33
N PHE A 72 24.70 -20.79 -10.64
CA PHE A 72 23.91 -21.71 -11.48
C PHE A 72 24.59 -23.06 -11.59
N THR A 73 23.85 -24.13 -11.34
CA THR A 73 24.31 -25.51 -11.56
C THR A 73 23.23 -26.31 -12.27
N LEU A 74 23.66 -27.21 -13.15
CA LEU A 74 22.81 -28.21 -13.83
C LEU A 74 23.52 -29.56 -13.81
N ASN A 75 23.04 -30.48 -12.97
CA ASN A 75 23.56 -31.83 -12.83
C ASN A 75 22.50 -32.84 -13.30
N GLY A 76 22.63 -33.34 -14.52
CA GLY A 76 21.56 -34.11 -15.17
C GLY A 76 20.32 -33.23 -15.32
N ASN A 77 19.25 -33.55 -14.61
CA ASN A 77 18.02 -32.77 -14.59
C ASN A 77 17.88 -31.89 -13.32
N ASP A 78 18.83 -31.94 -12.39
CA ASP A 78 18.80 -31.12 -11.20
C ASP A 78 19.36 -29.74 -11.48
N VAL A 79 18.59 -28.72 -11.18
CA VAL A 79 18.95 -27.31 -11.36
C VAL A 79 18.95 -26.57 -10.02
N SER A 80 20.00 -25.77 -9.79
CA SER A 80 20.00 -24.81 -8.69
C SER A 80 20.65 -23.50 -9.10
N PHE A 81 20.18 -22.41 -8.51
CA PHE A 81 20.72 -21.06 -8.72
C PHE A 81 20.28 -20.10 -7.61
N THR A 82 20.92 -18.95 -7.56
CA THR A 82 20.52 -17.85 -6.66
C THR A 82 20.18 -16.59 -7.47
N GLY A 83 19.33 -15.73 -6.91
CA GLY A 83 18.96 -14.43 -7.46
C GLY A 83 18.37 -13.55 -6.37
N ASP A 84 17.94 -12.33 -6.74
CA ASP A 84 17.32 -11.42 -5.80
C ASP A 84 15.84 -11.19 -6.12
N PHE A 85 14.99 -11.27 -5.09
CA PHE A 85 13.61 -10.88 -5.12
C PHE A 85 13.43 -9.61 -4.29
N PHE A 86 13.30 -8.46 -4.96
CA PHE A 86 13.17 -7.15 -4.30
C PHE A 86 14.23 -6.93 -3.18
N LYS A 87 15.51 -7.14 -3.52
CA LYS A 87 16.67 -6.99 -2.62
C LYS A 87 16.76 -8.05 -1.51
N GLN A 88 16.09 -9.18 -1.66
CA GLN A 88 16.23 -10.34 -0.78
C GLN A 88 16.84 -11.50 -1.57
N GLU A 89 17.85 -12.17 -1.00
CA GLU A 89 18.45 -13.36 -1.63
C GLU A 89 17.43 -14.50 -1.72
N VAL A 90 17.32 -15.11 -2.89
CA VAL A 90 16.48 -16.28 -3.11
C VAL A 90 17.34 -17.42 -3.66
N ARG A 91 17.24 -18.57 -3.03
CA ARG A 91 17.90 -19.80 -3.44
C ARG A 91 16.88 -20.76 -4.05
N PHE A 92 17.12 -21.15 -5.28
CA PHE A 92 16.26 -22.03 -6.06
C PHE A 92 16.88 -23.41 -6.17
N VAL A 93 16.06 -24.44 -6.01
CA VAL A 93 16.39 -25.84 -6.32
C VAL A 93 15.21 -26.45 -7.06
N GLY A 94 15.49 -27.30 -8.07
CA GLY A 94 14.41 -27.89 -8.86
C GLY A 94 14.87 -28.88 -9.90
N LYS A 95 13.94 -29.20 -10.79
CA LYS A 95 14.12 -30.15 -11.88
C LYS A 95 13.89 -29.45 -13.22
N PHE A 96 14.77 -29.75 -14.16
CA PHE A 96 14.62 -29.41 -15.56
C PHE A 96 13.93 -30.54 -16.31
N ARG A 97 12.95 -30.21 -17.13
CA ARG A 97 12.33 -31.03 -18.17
C ARG A 97 12.26 -30.21 -19.46
N PRO A 98 12.13 -30.82 -20.65
CA PRO A 98 12.20 -30.08 -21.92
C PRO A 98 11.31 -28.83 -21.98
N ASP A 99 10.11 -28.87 -21.40
CA ASP A 99 9.12 -27.78 -21.44
C ASP A 99 8.79 -27.21 -20.08
N ASN A 100 9.47 -27.65 -19.00
CA ASN A 100 9.17 -27.23 -17.63
C ASN A 100 10.42 -27.14 -16.77
N LEU A 101 10.49 -26.06 -16.00
CA LEU A 101 11.41 -25.89 -14.87
C LEU A 101 10.57 -25.68 -13.62
N SER A 102 10.74 -26.52 -12.62
CA SER A 102 9.96 -26.40 -11.40
C SER A 102 10.70 -26.91 -10.17
N GLY A 103 10.33 -26.38 -9.00
CA GLY A 103 10.95 -26.79 -7.75
C GLY A 103 10.54 -25.90 -6.58
N SER A 104 11.39 -25.86 -5.57
CA SER A 104 11.21 -25.04 -4.38
C SER A 104 12.25 -23.94 -4.31
N PHE A 105 11.96 -22.92 -3.52
CA PHE A 105 12.91 -21.86 -3.19
C PHE A 105 12.86 -21.50 -1.72
N GLU A 106 13.91 -20.85 -1.27
CA GLU A 106 14.01 -20.24 0.05
C GLU A 106 14.43 -18.79 -0.09
N ILE A 107 13.77 -17.91 0.66
CA ILE A 107 14.08 -16.47 0.73
C ILE A 107 14.88 -16.20 2.00
N PHE A 108 16.00 -15.50 1.83
CA PHE A 108 16.87 -15.11 2.92
C PHE A 108 16.93 -13.58 3.05
N ARG A 109 16.92 -13.12 4.28
CA ARG A 109 17.18 -11.72 4.63
C ARG A 109 18.26 -11.68 5.69
N ASN A 110 19.38 -11.03 5.38
CA ASN A 110 20.55 -10.99 6.27
C ASN A 110 21.02 -12.38 6.72
N GLY A 111 21.05 -13.34 5.80
CA GLY A 111 21.47 -14.71 6.06
C GLY A 111 20.46 -15.60 6.81
N ALA A 112 19.35 -15.04 7.31
CA ALA A 112 18.29 -15.80 7.96
C ALA A 112 17.17 -16.15 6.97
N LYS A 113 16.73 -17.40 6.96
CA LYS A 113 15.57 -17.84 6.17
C LYS A 113 14.31 -17.16 6.68
N THR A 114 13.61 -16.45 5.79
CA THR A 114 12.38 -15.70 6.10
C THR A 114 11.12 -16.33 5.53
N SER A 115 11.24 -17.03 4.40
CA SER A 115 10.14 -17.68 3.71
C SER A 115 10.64 -18.79 2.81
N SER A 116 9.73 -19.62 2.31
CA SER A 116 9.98 -20.61 1.27
C SER A 116 8.71 -20.81 0.46
N GLY A 117 8.86 -21.37 -0.73
CA GLY A 117 7.73 -21.61 -1.63
C GLY A 117 8.08 -22.47 -2.81
N GLU A 118 7.24 -22.45 -3.82
CA GLU A 118 7.38 -23.23 -5.05
C GLU A 118 7.49 -22.31 -6.26
N TRP A 119 8.20 -22.74 -7.28
CA TRP A 119 8.28 -22.09 -8.57
C TRP A 119 8.02 -23.06 -9.69
N ASN A 120 7.38 -22.55 -10.75
CA ASN A 120 7.03 -23.37 -11.91
C ASN A 120 7.06 -22.51 -13.18
N LEU A 121 7.96 -22.82 -14.09
CA LEU A 121 8.17 -22.10 -15.33
C LEU A 121 8.00 -23.04 -16.53
N ARG A 122 7.46 -22.49 -17.62
CA ARG A 122 7.36 -23.13 -18.92
C ARG A 122 8.19 -22.38 -19.96
N ARG A 123 8.49 -23.00 -21.08
CA ARG A 123 9.08 -22.29 -22.23
C ARG A 123 8.21 -21.10 -22.60
N PHE A 124 8.86 -19.98 -22.86
CA PHE A 124 8.18 -18.71 -23.07
C PHE A 124 8.75 -17.97 -24.29
N ASP A 125 7.86 -17.57 -25.19
CA ASP A 125 8.21 -16.70 -26.32
C ASP A 125 8.03 -15.22 -25.91
N ALA A 126 9.13 -14.53 -25.71
CA ALA A 126 9.12 -13.11 -25.32
C ALA A 126 8.47 -12.18 -26.38
N SER A 127 8.33 -12.63 -27.63
CA SER A 127 7.69 -11.84 -28.69
C SER A 127 6.20 -11.58 -28.41
N VAL A 128 5.58 -12.43 -27.59
CA VAL A 128 4.19 -12.28 -27.16
C VAL A 128 3.98 -11.02 -26.31
N LEU A 129 5.05 -10.51 -25.68
CA LEU A 129 5.01 -9.32 -24.83
C LEU A 129 5.06 -8.00 -25.62
N SER A 130 5.59 -8.01 -26.84
CA SER A 130 5.79 -6.80 -27.66
C SER A 130 4.50 -6.17 -28.20
N LYS A 131 3.34 -6.80 -28.01
CA LYS A 131 2.04 -6.35 -28.56
C LYS A 131 1.16 -5.60 -27.56
N VAL A 132 1.62 -5.33 -26.35
CA VAL A 132 0.90 -4.45 -25.43
C VAL A 132 1.29 -3.02 -25.76
N ALA A 133 0.53 -2.39 -26.64
CA ALA A 133 0.75 -1.01 -27.07
C ALA A 133 0.61 -0.05 -25.88
N ASN A 134 1.58 0.87 -25.76
CA ASN A 134 1.52 2.03 -24.87
C ASN A 134 0.33 2.92 -25.31
N VAL A 135 -0.80 2.77 -24.67
CA VAL A 135 -1.92 3.72 -24.84
C VAL A 135 -1.65 4.89 -23.90
N VAL A 136 -1.15 5.98 -24.48
CA VAL A 136 -0.99 7.25 -23.79
C VAL A 136 -2.38 7.84 -23.59
N SER A 137 -2.90 7.83 -22.37
CA SER A 137 -4.11 8.57 -22.01
C SER A 137 -3.73 9.91 -21.42
N THR A 138 -3.53 10.92 -22.27
CA THR A 138 -3.57 12.32 -21.83
C THR A 138 -5.02 12.77 -21.83
N THR A 139 -5.49 13.42 -20.74
CA THR A 139 -6.73 14.21 -20.81
C THR A 139 -6.58 15.26 -21.93
N PRO A 140 -7.64 15.60 -22.66
CA PRO A 140 -7.57 16.53 -23.81
C PRO A 140 -6.93 17.88 -23.51
N ASN A 141 -6.81 18.27 -22.23
CA ASN A 141 -6.34 19.59 -21.79
C ASN A 141 -5.05 19.52 -20.93
N GLY A 142 -4.40 18.37 -20.78
CA GLY A 142 -3.18 18.23 -19.95
C GLY A 142 -3.40 18.50 -18.45
N LYS A 143 -4.66 18.53 -17.97
CA LYS A 143 -5.02 18.72 -16.57
C LYS A 143 -5.41 17.40 -15.93
N VAL A 144 -5.06 17.22 -14.67
CA VAL A 144 -5.50 16.08 -13.86
C VAL A 144 -6.76 16.52 -13.09
N GLU A 145 -7.86 15.82 -13.31
CA GLU A 145 -9.11 16.05 -12.59
C GLU A 145 -9.28 14.97 -11.51
N LEU A 146 -9.38 15.42 -10.24
CA LEU A 146 -9.75 14.54 -9.14
C LEU A 146 -11.26 14.23 -9.21
N PRO A 147 -11.73 13.09 -8.66
CA PRO A 147 -13.13 12.78 -8.56
C PRO A 147 -13.90 13.94 -7.92
N LYS A 148 -14.97 14.38 -8.58
CA LYS A 148 -15.80 15.48 -8.06
C LYS A 148 -16.40 15.11 -6.71
N PRO A 149 -16.26 15.98 -5.68
CA PRO A 149 -16.90 15.77 -4.38
C PRO A 149 -18.42 15.61 -4.52
N THR A 150 -18.99 14.68 -3.76
CA THR A 150 -20.41 14.29 -3.88
C THR A 150 -21.36 15.05 -2.95
N GLY A 151 -20.80 15.81 -2.00
CA GLY A 151 -21.57 16.59 -1.04
C GLY A 151 -22.04 17.94 -1.59
N SER A 152 -22.88 18.61 -0.80
CA SER A 152 -23.50 19.88 -1.18
C SER A 152 -22.78 21.12 -0.67
N PHE A 153 -21.84 20.96 0.28
CA PHE A 153 -21.10 22.09 0.83
C PHE A 153 -19.96 22.52 -0.09
N PRO A 154 -19.80 23.84 -0.34
CA PRO A 154 -18.52 24.38 -0.78
C PRO A 154 -17.42 24.00 0.23
N ILE A 155 -16.20 23.88 -0.23
CA ILE A 155 -15.08 23.40 0.59
C ILE A 155 -14.12 24.58 0.85
N GLY A 156 -13.83 24.82 2.14
CA GLY A 156 -12.77 25.72 2.57
C GLY A 156 -11.54 24.92 3.00
N ARG A 157 -10.35 25.50 2.78
CA ARG A 157 -9.10 24.93 3.27
C ARG A 157 -8.30 25.99 4.01
N ARG A 158 -7.72 25.64 5.17
CA ARG A 158 -6.82 26.49 5.94
C ARG A 158 -5.66 25.73 6.52
N THR A 159 -4.47 26.31 6.47
CA THR A 159 -3.25 25.71 6.99
C THR A 159 -2.95 26.20 8.39
N PHE A 160 -2.45 25.30 9.22
CA PHE A 160 -1.95 25.52 10.58
C PHE A 160 -0.57 24.91 10.72
N TYR A 161 0.28 25.60 11.46
CA TYR A 161 1.62 25.18 11.83
C TYR A 161 1.66 25.07 13.34
N TRP A 162 1.77 23.84 13.84
CA TRP A 162 1.78 23.58 15.28
C TRP A 162 3.08 22.93 15.70
N THR A 163 3.61 23.38 16.83
CA THR A 163 4.76 22.76 17.49
C THR A 163 4.29 22.17 18.82
N ASP A 164 4.61 20.91 19.04
CA ASP A 164 4.40 20.27 20.33
C ASP A 164 5.63 20.51 21.22
N GLU A 165 5.56 21.55 22.04
CA GLU A 165 6.65 22.00 22.91
C GLU A 165 7.06 20.95 23.94
N ASN A 166 6.20 19.96 24.22
CA ASN A 166 6.45 18.91 25.20
C ASN A 166 7.17 17.68 24.60
N ARG A 167 7.26 17.59 23.26
CA ARG A 167 7.89 16.45 22.60
C ARG A 167 9.13 16.87 21.81
N PRO A 168 10.28 16.24 22.05
CA PRO A 168 11.45 16.45 21.20
C PRO A 168 11.21 15.89 19.81
N GLU A 169 11.85 16.48 18.80
CA GLU A 169 12.04 15.82 17.51
C GLU A 169 13.11 14.73 17.64
N THR A 170 12.90 13.58 17.02
CA THR A 170 13.77 12.41 17.17
C THR A 170 14.50 12.03 15.88
N ILE A 171 14.28 12.80 14.81
CA ILE A 171 14.95 12.60 13.51
C ILE A 171 16.14 13.54 13.35
N THR A 172 16.09 14.72 13.96
CA THR A 172 17.17 15.70 13.92
C THR A 172 18.17 15.43 15.05
N ASP A 173 19.43 15.85 14.82
CA ASP A 173 20.50 15.75 15.83
C ASP A 173 20.45 16.90 16.86
N ASP A 174 19.56 17.87 16.69
CA ASP A 174 19.37 19.00 17.60
C ASP A 174 18.44 18.59 18.75
N GLU A 175 18.99 18.43 19.95
CA GLU A 175 18.24 18.08 21.17
C GLU A 175 17.19 19.16 21.56
N CYS A 176 17.33 20.38 21.05
CA CYS A 176 16.39 21.48 21.30
C CYS A 176 15.19 21.45 20.35
N ASP A 177 15.29 20.73 19.22
CA ASP A 177 14.20 20.66 18.25
C ASP A 177 12.97 20.02 18.87
N LYS A 178 11.82 20.62 18.56
CA LYS A 178 10.51 20.17 18.99
C LYS A 178 9.72 19.60 17.82
N ARG A 179 8.80 18.69 18.14
CA ARG A 179 7.95 18.04 17.15
C ARG A 179 7.06 19.05 16.45
N LYS A 180 7.26 19.27 15.15
CA LYS A 180 6.52 20.20 14.29
C LYS A 180 5.52 19.45 13.44
N LEU A 181 4.32 20.00 13.29
CA LEU A 181 3.27 19.47 12.44
C LEU A 181 2.73 20.55 11.51
N PHE A 182 2.65 20.21 10.23
CA PHE A 182 1.88 20.97 9.26
C PHE A 182 0.51 20.33 9.13
N VAL A 183 -0.55 21.06 9.47
CA VAL A 183 -1.91 20.54 9.46
C VAL A 183 -2.79 21.41 8.57
N GLN A 184 -3.48 20.77 7.65
CA GLN A 184 -4.51 21.45 6.87
C GLN A 184 -5.90 21.02 7.34
N LEU A 185 -6.76 21.99 7.55
CA LEU A 185 -8.19 21.78 7.78
C LEU A 185 -8.95 21.99 6.48
N TRP A 186 -9.66 20.96 6.03
CA TRP A 186 -10.71 21.07 5.02
C TRP A 186 -12.06 21.06 5.72
N TYR A 187 -12.95 21.97 5.35
CA TYR A 187 -14.20 22.16 6.09
C TYR A 187 -15.35 22.61 5.19
N PRO A 188 -16.58 22.30 5.58
CA PRO A 188 -17.77 22.85 4.94
C PRO A 188 -17.74 24.37 5.01
N ALA A 189 -17.79 25.03 3.87
CA ALA A 189 -17.65 26.48 3.79
C ALA A 189 -18.94 27.16 3.37
N LYS A 190 -19.01 28.47 3.61
CA LYS A 190 -20.03 29.32 3.00
C LYS A 190 -19.75 29.48 1.50
N LYS A 191 -20.80 29.70 0.72
CA LYS A 191 -20.62 30.15 -0.68
C LYS A 191 -19.73 31.40 -0.69
N SER A 192 -18.79 31.45 -1.58
CA SER A 192 -17.83 32.54 -1.70
C SER A 192 -17.62 32.88 -3.17
N ASP A 193 -17.53 34.16 -3.50
CA ASP A 193 -17.22 34.67 -4.82
C ASP A 193 -15.72 34.62 -5.15
N LYS A 194 -14.89 34.15 -4.23
CA LYS A 194 -13.48 33.86 -4.54
C LYS A 194 -13.41 32.79 -5.63
N ASN A 195 -12.81 33.12 -6.76
CA ASN A 195 -12.75 32.26 -7.93
C ASN A 195 -11.54 31.32 -7.96
N SER A 196 -10.51 31.55 -7.13
CA SER A 196 -9.29 30.72 -7.13
C SER A 196 -9.48 29.48 -6.27
N ALA A 197 -9.30 28.31 -6.89
CA ALA A 197 -9.11 27.06 -6.15
C ALA A 197 -7.83 27.13 -5.31
N ALA A 198 -7.80 26.41 -4.21
CA ALA A 198 -6.58 26.26 -3.44
C ALA A 198 -5.59 25.37 -4.20
N GLU A 199 -4.29 25.68 -4.11
CA GLU A 199 -3.25 24.86 -4.75
C GLU A 199 -3.29 23.43 -4.24
N TYR A 200 -3.14 22.45 -5.13
CA TYR A 200 -3.09 21.04 -4.74
C TYR A 200 -1.91 20.79 -3.77
N TYR A 201 -0.73 21.23 -4.15
CA TYR A 201 0.48 21.11 -3.35
C TYR A 201 1.01 22.52 -3.03
N PRO A 202 0.91 22.98 -1.78
CA PRO A 202 1.43 24.30 -1.38
C PRO A 202 2.94 24.39 -1.56
N ASP A 203 3.42 25.59 -1.90
CA ASP A 203 4.85 25.90 -2.06
C ASP A 203 5.59 24.99 -3.06
N LEU A 204 4.87 24.41 -4.01
CA LEU A 204 5.40 23.43 -4.95
C LEU A 204 6.62 23.94 -5.71
N GLU A 205 6.69 25.24 -6.05
CA GLU A 205 7.81 25.81 -6.78
C GLU A 205 9.11 25.75 -5.99
N GLU A 206 9.07 26.07 -4.71
CA GLU A 206 10.24 26.00 -3.82
C GLU A 206 10.66 24.57 -3.54
N LEU A 207 9.67 23.66 -3.46
CA LEU A 207 9.89 22.23 -3.21
C LEU A 207 10.38 21.50 -4.47
N GLN A 208 9.96 21.96 -5.66
CA GLN A 208 10.28 21.37 -6.96
C GLN A 208 11.66 21.72 -7.51
N ALA A 209 12.32 22.76 -7.04
CA ALA A 209 13.57 23.26 -7.65
C ALA A 209 14.62 22.16 -7.93
N LYS A 210 14.38 20.92 -7.50
CA LYS A 210 15.25 19.75 -7.70
C LYS A 210 14.54 18.51 -8.29
N ASN A 211 13.22 18.52 -8.54
CA ASN A 211 12.52 17.34 -9.09
C ASN A 211 11.49 17.69 -10.17
N PRO A 212 11.86 17.63 -11.47
CA PRO A 212 10.96 17.94 -12.58
C PRO A 212 9.75 16.99 -12.68
N ASN A 213 9.80 15.79 -12.08
CA ASN A 213 8.69 14.83 -12.12
C ASN A 213 7.47 15.29 -11.33
N LEU A 214 7.62 16.31 -10.48
CA LEU A 214 6.51 16.90 -9.72
C LEU A 214 5.70 17.93 -10.53
N ALA A 215 6.08 18.22 -11.79
CA ALA A 215 5.37 19.20 -12.63
C ALA A 215 3.88 18.87 -12.83
N VAL A 216 3.53 17.59 -12.86
CA VAL A 216 2.14 17.13 -12.98
C VAL A 216 1.26 17.64 -11.83
N LEU A 217 1.81 17.84 -10.63
CA LEU A 217 1.08 18.29 -9.45
C LEU A 217 0.50 19.73 -9.62
N ARG A 218 1.09 20.54 -10.50
CA ARG A 218 0.56 21.89 -10.87
C ARG A 218 -0.72 21.82 -11.69
N THR A 219 -0.92 20.71 -12.37
CA THR A 219 -2.07 20.55 -13.27
C THR A 219 -3.30 20.01 -12.54
N VAL A 220 -3.15 19.59 -11.28
CA VAL A 220 -4.24 19.02 -10.49
C VAL A 220 -5.24 20.10 -10.08
N GLN A 221 -6.50 19.87 -10.42
CA GLN A 221 -7.60 20.78 -10.08
C GLN A 221 -8.22 20.37 -8.75
N THR A 222 -8.18 21.26 -7.75
CA THR A 222 -8.85 21.09 -6.46
C THR A 222 -10.21 21.80 -6.46
N HIS A 223 -11.11 21.40 -5.55
CA HIS A 223 -12.42 22.02 -5.37
C HIS A 223 -12.45 22.95 -4.16
N ALA A 224 -11.48 22.85 -3.26
CA ALA A 224 -11.36 23.69 -2.09
C ALA A 224 -10.93 25.13 -2.45
N LYS A 225 -11.36 26.09 -1.65
CA LYS A 225 -10.93 27.50 -1.71
C LYS A 225 -10.18 27.86 -0.43
N ALA A 226 -9.08 28.60 -0.55
CA ALA A 226 -8.27 28.97 0.60
C ALA A 226 -8.98 30.02 1.47
N ASP A 227 -8.93 29.83 2.78
CA ASP A 227 -9.32 30.79 3.83
C ASP A 227 -10.72 31.39 3.73
N ILE A 228 -11.67 30.70 3.09
CA ILE A 228 -13.07 31.11 3.11
C ILE A 228 -13.76 30.72 4.41
N SER A 229 -14.81 31.46 4.80
CA SER A 229 -15.49 31.25 6.08
C SER A 229 -16.15 29.86 6.16
N ILE A 230 -16.01 29.20 7.31
CA ILE A 230 -16.74 27.96 7.60
C ILE A 230 -18.26 28.18 7.61
N ALA A 231 -19.00 27.20 7.17
CA ALA A 231 -20.46 27.21 7.16
C ALA A 231 -21.04 27.21 8.57
N LYS A 232 -22.33 27.53 8.69
CA LYS A 232 -23.06 27.43 9.96
C LYS A 232 -23.50 25.98 10.19
N SER A 233 -23.33 25.50 11.41
CA SER A 233 -23.91 24.25 11.91
C SER A 233 -24.51 24.53 13.30
N LYS A 234 -25.63 23.88 13.63
CA LYS A 234 -26.25 24.02 14.96
C LYS A 234 -25.40 23.30 16.04
N ALA A 235 -24.91 22.10 15.74
CA ALA A 235 -24.16 21.25 16.69
C ALA A 235 -22.63 21.23 16.44
N GLY A 236 -22.14 22.03 15.49
CA GLY A 236 -20.79 21.86 14.95
C GLY A 236 -20.75 20.81 13.83
N PHE A 237 -19.61 20.66 13.20
CA PHE A 237 -19.34 19.62 12.21
C PHE A 237 -18.47 18.53 12.86
N PRO A 238 -18.82 17.25 12.73
CA PRO A 238 -17.95 16.16 13.18
C PRO A 238 -16.58 16.26 12.54
N VAL A 239 -15.56 15.83 13.27
CA VAL A 239 -14.17 15.97 12.87
C VAL A 239 -13.59 14.62 12.49
N ILE A 240 -12.78 14.57 11.42
CA ILE A 240 -11.98 13.41 11.05
C ILE A 240 -10.53 13.86 11.03
N ILE A 241 -9.67 13.19 11.77
CA ILE A 241 -8.23 13.37 11.66
C ILE A 241 -7.71 12.42 10.61
N PHE A 242 -6.92 12.92 9.67
CA PHE A 242 -6.32 12.12 8.60
C PHE A 242 -4.80 12.06 8.76
N SER A 243 -4.25 10.84 8.74
CA SER A 243 -2.81 10.56 8.78
C SER A 243 -2.37 9.86 7.50
N PRO A 244 -1.43 10.44 6.72
CA PRO A 244 -1.01 9.93 5.40
C PRO A 244 -0.12 8.70 5.52
N GLY A 245 0.29 8.14 4.38
CA GLY A 245 1.34 7.12 4.30
C GLY A 245 2.74 7.70 4.49
N GLN A 246 3.68 6.83 4.79
CA GLN A 246 5.10 7.19 4.85
C GLN A 246 5.58 7.78 3.53
N GLY A 247 6.32 8.88 3.57
CA GLY A 247 6.89 9.55 2.41
C GLY A 247 5.86 10.26 1.51
N VAL A 248 4.57 10.26 1.88
CA VAL A 248 3.47 10.84 1.11
C VAL A 248 2.88 12.02 1.87
N SER A 249 2.66 13.14 1.19
CA SER A 249 2.02 14.30 1.79
C SER A 249 0.50 14.10 1.91
N SER A 250 -0.10 14.72 2.92
CA SER A 250 -1.56 14.70 3.09
C SER A 250 -2.31 15.31 1.88
N PHE A 251 -1.65 16.15 1.09
CA PHE A 251 -2.19 16.71 -0.16
C PHE A 251 -2.55 15.64 -1.18
N GLU A 252 -1.81 14.53 -1.21
CA GLU A 252 -1.99 13.42 -2.13
C GLU A 252 -3.14 12.49 -1.73
N TYR A 253 -4.07 13.01 -0.90
CA TYR A 253 -5.34 12.41 -0.50
C TYR A 253 -6.51 13.39 -0.65
N THR A 254 -6.33 14.43 -1.45
CA THR A 254 -7.30 15.51 -1.64
C THR A 254 -8.67 14.99 -2.08
N ALA A 255 -8.74 13.97 -2.94
CA ALA A 255 -10.00 13.39 -3.39
C ALA A 255 -10.85 12.82 -2.22
N ILE A 256 -10.22 12.13 -1.28
CA ILE A 256 -10.91 11.60 -0.07
C ILE A 256 -11.31 12.76 0.85
N ILE A 257 -10.39 13.67 1.09
CA ILE A 257 -10.54 14.76 2.06
C ILE A 257 -11.61 15.75 1.61
N GLU A 258 -11.58 16.17 0.34
CA GLU A 258 -12.58 17.07 -0.23
C GLU A 258 -13.97 16.43 -0.27
N ASN A 259 -14.05 15.14 -0.57
CA ASN A 259 -15.33 14.45 -0.53
C ASN A 259 -15.95 14.50 0.88
N LEU A 260 -15.18 14.17 1.92
CA LEU A 260 -15.65 14.24 3.30
C LEU A 260 -16.04 15.66 3.71
N ALA A 261 -15.24 16.67 3.35
CA ALA A 261 -15.54 18.08 3.67
C ALA A 261 -16.82 18.55 2.97
N SER A 262 -17.02 18.18 1.70
CA SER A 262 -18.25 18.52 0.97
C SER A 262 -19.50 17.90 1.57
N GLN A 263 -19.35 16.79 2.25
CA GLN A 263 -20.40 16.05 2.96
C GLN A 263 -20.66 16.56 4.37
N GLY A 264 -19.92 17.60 4.82
CA GLY A 264 -20.15 18.24 6.11
C GLY A 264 -19.30 17.68 7.27
N PHE A 265 -18.13 17.15 7.00
CA PHE A 265 -17.10 16.88 8.01
C PHE A 265 -16.04 17.98 7.99
N VAL A 266 -15.39 18.22 9.11
CA VAL A 266 -14.10 18.91 9.15
C VAL A 266 -13.00 17.85 9.13
N VAL A 267 -12.09 17.93 8.17
CA VAL A 267 -10.98 16.99 8.07
C VAL A 267 -9.68 17.70 8.41
N ALA A 268 -8.99 17.24 9.46
CA ALA A 268 -7.67 17.72 9.87
C ALA A 268 -6.61 16.77 9.34
N ALA A 269 -5.98 17.12 8.24
CA ALA A 269 -4.96 16.29 7.61
C ALA A 269 -3.55 16.70 8.04
N ILE A 270 -2.82 15.74 8.59
CA ILE A 270 -1.50 15.94 9.20
C ILE A 270 -0.41 15.67 8.17
N ASN A 271 0.63 16.50 8.12
CA ASN A 271 1.93 16.12 7.60
C ASN A 271 2.90 15.96 8.77
N HIS A 272 3.36 14.75 8.99
CA HIS A 272 4.30 14.38 10.04
C HIS A 272 5.70 14.80 9.62
N ALA A 273 6.35 15.69 10.39
CA ALA A 273 7.67 16.20 10.06
C ALA A 273 8.67 15.05 9.84
N TYR A 274 9.49 15.16 8.79
CA TYR A 274 10.55 14.21 8.40
C TYR A 274 10.07 12.81 7.96
N ASP A 275 8.81 12.47 8.19
CA ASP A 275 8.24 11.14 7.93
C ASP A 275 7.22 11.12 6.78
N ALA A 276 6.51 12.26 6.56
CA ALA A 276 5.62 12.48 5.41
C ALA A 276 6.36 13.15 4.25
N GLY A 277 5.65 13.64 3.25
CA GLY A 277 6.26 14.41 2.15
C GLY A 277 6.86 15.75 2.60
N ASN A 278 7.52 16.42 1.68
CA ASN A 278 8.14 17.71 1.95
C ASN A 278 7.09 18.82 2.14
N PHE A 279 7.35 19.75 3.03
CA PHE A 279 6.51 20.95 3.21
C PHE A 279 7.32 22.12 3.78
N LYS A 280 6.83 23.35 3.57
CA LYS A 280 7.41 24.55 4.14
C LYS A 280 6.69 24.90 5.45
N PHE A 281 7.45 25.15 6.51
CA PHE A 281 6.92 25.56 7.81
C PHE A 281 6.77 27.08 7.90
N SER A 282 6.08 27.58 8.94
CA SER A 282 5.78 29.00 9.11
C SER A 282 7.00 29.91 9.23
N ASP A 283 8.13 29.37 9.68
CA ASP A 283 9.41 30.07 9.78
C ASP A 283 10.18 30.16 8.45
N GLY A 284 9.58 29.63 7.37
CA GLY A 284 10.19 29.56 6.04
C GLY A 284 11.09 28.34 5.80
N ASN A 285 11.37 27.55 6.82
CA ASN A 285 12.18 26.35 6.69
C ASN A 285 11.43 25.24 5.95
N ILE A 286 12.13 24.56 5.04
CA ILE A 286 11.60 23.39 4.35
C ILE A 286 11.93 22.16 5.17
N ILE A 287 10.91 21.53 5.72
CA ILE A 287 11.01 20.22 6.36
C ILE A 287 10.93 19.17 5.26
N ARG A 288 11.98 18.36 5.14
CA ARG A 288 12.10 17.33 4.10
C ARG A 288 11.90 15.94 4.68
N TYR A 289 11.35 15.06 3.85
CA TYR A 289 11.34 13.65 4.16
C TYR A 289 12.78 13.15 4.42
N ALA A 290 12.98 12.49 5.56
CA ALA A 290 14.30 12.02 6.01
C ALA A 290 14.72 10.74 5.28
N THR A 291 14.98 10.85 3.98
CA THR A 291 15.31 9.73 3.08
C THR A 291 16.41 8.85 3.67
N ASP A 292 17.50 9.45 4.19
CA ASP A 292 18.64 8.71 4.73
C ASP A 292 18.26 7.82 5.92
N VAL A 293 17.39 8.31 6.80
CA VAL A 293 16.91 7.55 7.97
C VAL A 293 16.03 6.39 7.52
N TRP A 294 15.11 6.67 6.59
CA TRP A 294 14.19 5.66 6.08
C TRP A 294 14.89 4.61 5.23
N ASP A 295 15.86 4.99 4.38
CA ASP A 295 16.66 4.04 3.61
C ASP A 295 17.52 3.15 4.50
N LYS A 296 18.11 3.71 5.57
CA LYS A 296 18.82 2.92 6.57
C LYS A 296 17.90 1.89 7.23
N SER A 297 16.65 2.25 7.53
CA SER A 297 15.70 1.37 8.21
C SER A 297 15.35 0.11 7.40
N VAL A 298 15.46 0.15 6.08
CA VAL A 298 15.23 -1.00 5.18
C VAL A 298 16.52 -1.64 4.68
N SER A 299 17.68 -1.06 5.00
CA SER A 299 18.98 -1.55 4.56
C SER A 299 19.39 -2.86 5.27
N ALA A 300 20.33 -3.59 4.67
CA ALA A 300 20.90 -4.79 5.27
C ALA A 300 21.70 -4.53 6.57
N ALA A 301 22.11 -3.27 6.81
CA ALA A 301 22.85 -2.89 8.01
C ALA A 301 22.03 -2.98 9.31
N TRP A 302 20.69 -2.95 9.21
CA TRP A 302 19.83 -3.03 10.40
C TRP A 302 19.35 -4.45 10.65
N THR A 303 19.41 -4.87 11.92
CA THR A 303 18.81 -6.14 12.36
C THR A 303 17.28 -6.07 12.34
N ALA A 304 16.61 -7.21 12.37
CA ALA A 304 15.15 -7.27 12.48
C ALA A 304 14.63 -6.54 13.74
N GLU A 305 15.37 -6.60 14.83
CA GLU A 305 15.03 -5.94 16.09
C GLU A 305 15.18 -4.42 15.99
N MET A 306 16.26 -3.91 15.41
CA MET A 306 16.44 -2.47 15.14
C MET A 306 15.30 -1.93 14.27
N ARG A 307 14.94 -2.64 13.21
CA ARG A 307 13.80 -2.27 12.37
C ARG A 307 12.50 -2.25 13.17
N LYS A 308 12.22 -3.33 13.91
CA LYS A 308 11.01 -3.40 14.72
C LYS A 308 10.91 -2.21 15.67
N LYS A 309 11.99 -1.92 16.42
CA LYS A 309 12.05 -0.78 17.34
C LYS A 309 11.76 0.54 16.62
N PHE A 310 12.45 0.81 15.51
CA PHE A 310 12.28 2.04 14.74
C PHE A 310 10.83 2.21 14.27
N PHE A 311 10.24 1.17 13.66
CA PHE A 311 8.86 1.27 13.19
C PHE A 311 7.85 1.37 14.34
N ASP A 312 8.11 0.76 15.49
CA ASP A 312 7.26 0.91 16.68
C ASP A 312 7.30 2.35 17.21
N GLU A 313 8.49 2.96 17.28
CA GLU A 313 8.68 4.36 17.70
C GLU A 313 7.99 5.32 16.72
N ARG A 314 8.13 5.12 15.41
CA ARG A 314 7.46 5.98 14.40
C ARG A 314 5.94 5.88 14.52
N ARG A 315 5.37 4.67 14.58
CA ARG A 315 3.93 4.47 14.74
C ARG A 315 3.38 5.12 16.01
N LYS A 316 4.10 4.98 17.12
CA LYS A 316 3.74 5.60 18.38
C LYS A 316 3.80 7.14 18.29
N GLY A 317 4.89 7.69 17.76
CA GLY A 317 5.05 9.14 17.58
C GLY A 317 3.94 9.75 16.70
N TRP A 318 3.54 9.06 15.62
CA TRP A 318 2.43 9.51 14.79
C TRP A 318 1.07 9.39 15.51
N ALA A 319 0.88 8.37 16.34
CA ALA A 319 -0.33 8.28 17.16
C ALA A 319 -0.41 9.42 18.20
N GLU A 320 0.72 9.81 18.77
CA GLU A 320 0.86 10.97 19.65
C GLU A 320 0.59 12.29 18.89
N ASP A 321 1.05 12.41 17.62
CA ASP A 321 0.72 13.54 16.74
C ASP A 321 -0.80 13.66 16.53
N ILE A 322 -1.50 12.55 16.32
CA ILE A 322 -2.96 12.51 16.18
C ILE A 322 -3.63 13.05 17.46
N SER A 323 -3.22 12.57 18.64
CA SER A 323 -3.77 13.03 19.92
C SER A 323 -3.44 14.49 20.22
N PHE A 324 -2.26 14.97 19.83
CA PHE A 324 -1.90 16.38 19.91
C PHE A 324 -2.80 17.24 19.01
N VAL A 325 -3.08 16.81 17.78
CA VAL A 325 -4.01 17.52 16.88
C VAL A 325 -5.42 17.57 17.46
N VAL A 326 -5.90 16.51 18.15
CA VAL A 326 -7.17 16.56 18.90
C VAL A 326 -7.16 17.70 19.92
N ASN A 327 -6.07 17.89 20.69
CA ASN A 327 -5.95 18.98 21.66
C ASN A 327 -6.04 20.36 20.96
N GLN A 328 -5.30 20.53 19.86
CA GLN A 328 -5.30 21.78 19.10
C GLN A 328 -6.68 22.13 18.53
N LEU A 329 -7.42 21.13 18.05
CA LEU A 329 -8.78 21.31 17.53
C LEU A 329 -9.78 21.69 18.62
N ILE A 330 -9.65 21.16 19.84
CA ILE A 330 -10.47 21.56 20.99
C ILE A 330 -10.20 23.04 21.34
N THR A 331 -8.93 23.46 21.36
CA THR A 331 -8.55 24.85 21.57
C THR A 331 -9.11 25.74 20.46
N LEU A 332 -8.94 25.35 19.20
CA LEU A 332 -9.44 26.09 18.03
C LEU A 332 -10.96 26.26 18.04
N ASN A 333 -11.69 25.27 18.59
CA ASN A 333 -13.14 25.35 18.76
C ASN A 333 -13.59 26.40 19.81
N GLY A 334 -12.66 26.91 20.61
CA GLY A 334 -12.91 28.00 21.58
C GLY A 334 -12.86 29.40 20.98
N GLU A 335 -12.20 29.60 19.83
CA GLU A 335 -11.86 30.92 19.31
C GLU A 335 -11.92 31.05 17.78
N GLY A 336 -11.75 32.27 17.30
CA GLY A 336 -11.62 32.57 15.87
C GLY A 336 -12.82 32.14 15.03
N MET A 337 -12.53 31.85 13.75
CA MET A 337 -13.57 31.45 12.78
C MET A 337 -14.16 30.07 13.06
N PHE A 338 -13.46 29.21 13.81
CA PHE A 338 -13.90 27.85 14.16
C PHE A 338 -14.67 27.80 15.50
N LYS A 339 -14.78 28.92 16.21
CA LYS A 339 -15.48 28.97 17.50
C LYS A 339 -16.87 28.36 17.44
N LYS A 340 -17.09 27.29 18.22
CA LYS A 340 -18.32 26.49 18.27
C LYS A 340 -18.75 25.94 16.91
N LYS A 341 -17.78 25.60 16.04
CA LYS A 341 -18.04 25.03 14.71
C LYS A 341 -17.65 23.57 14.60
N LEU A 342 -16.82 23.10 15.51
CA LEU A 342 -16.35 21.72 15.56
C LEU A 342 -17.19 20.95 16.58
N ASP A 343 -17.67 19.78 16.18
CA ASP A 343 -18.29 18.82 17.11
C ASP A 343 -17.17 17.96 17.73
N ALA A 344 -16.62 18.45 18.84
CA ALA A 344 -15.53 17.83 19.55
C ALA A 344 -15.90 16.51 20.26
N GLU A 345 -17.20 16.18 20.36
CA GLU A 345 -17.67 14.91 20.93
C GLU A 345 -17.69 13.79 19.88
N ASN A 346 -17.69 14.13 18.59
CA ASN A 346 -17.75 13.19 17.48
C ASN A 346 -16.50 13.33 16.59
N ILE A 347 -15.36 12.88 17.11
CA ILE A 347 -14.07 12.86 16.41
C ILE A 347 -13.78 11.45 15.93
N GLY A 348 -13.46 11.29 14.65
CA GLY A 348 -12.96 10.05 14.05
C GLY A 348 -11.51 10.17 13.61
N VAL A 349 -10.89 9.05 13.30
CA VAL A 349 -9.55 9.00 12.70
C VAL A 349 -9.52 8.08 11.50
N LEU A 350 -8.82 8.51 10.46
CA LEU A 350 -8.60 7.81 9.21
C LEU A 350 -7.11 7.89 8.86
N GLY A 351 -6.49 6.78 8.51
CA GLY A 351 -5.09 6.82 8.08
C GLY A 351 -4.79 5.80 7.01
N HIS A 352 -3.76 6.08 6.19
CA HIS A 352 -3.28 5.19 5.15
C HIS A 352 -1.91 4.62 5.51
N SER A 353 -1.67 3.34 5.19
CA SER A 353 -0.35 2.71 5.36
C SER A 353 0.19 2.87 6.78
N LEU A 354 1.35 3.51 6.98
CA LEU A 354 1.91 3.82 8.30
C LEU A 354 0.95 4.71 9.11
N GLY A 355 0.30 5.69 8.49
CA GLY A 355 -0.74 6.51 9.11
C GLY A 355 -1.95 5.69 9.54
N GLY A 356 -2.31 4.64 8.82
CA GLY A 356 -3.35 3.69 9.20
C GLY A 356 -2.98 2.89 10.46
N GLN A 357 -1.71 2.51 10.59
CA GLN A 357 -1.19 1.87 11.80
C GLN A 357 -1.21 2.83 13.00
N ALA A 358 -0.76 4.07 12.79
CA ALA A 358 -0.80 5.11 13.81
C ALA A 358 -2.23 5.45 14.23
N ALA A 359 -3.17 5.55 13.29
CA ALA A 359 -4.59 5.75 13.55
C ALA A 359 -5.17 4.62 14.42
N THR A 360 -4.75 3.37 14.19
CA THR A 360 -5.18 2.22 15.00
C THR A 360 -4.67 2.33 16.44
N ILE A 361 -3.41 2.72 16.64
CA ILE A 361 -2.82 2.93 17.97
C ILE A 361 -3.51 4.12 18.67
N ALA A 362 -3.65 5.26 18.00
CA ALA A 362 -4.30 6.44 18.55
C ALA A 362 -5.75 6.13 18.99
N CYS A 363 -6.48 5.32 18.19
CA CYS A 363 -7.83 4.89 18.53
C CYS A 363 -7.90 4.09 19.83
N ALA A 364 -6.92 3.24 20.09
CA ALA A 364 -6.85 2.46 21.33
C ALA A 364 -6.47 3.31 22.54
N GLU A 365 -5.59 4.29 22.36
CA GLU A 365 -5.05 5.13 23.46
C GLU A 365 -5.92 6.34 23.77
N ASP A 366 -6.57 6.95 22.77
CA ASP A 366 -7.33 8.19 22.92
C ASP A 366 -8.85 7.97 22.83
N LYS A 367 -9.52 7.93 23.97
CA LYS A 367 -10.97 7.68 24.08
C LYS A 367 -11.85 8.78 23.46
N ARG A 368 -11.28 9.93 23.07
CA ARG A 368 -11.98 10.98 22.34
C ARG A 368 -12.26 10.59 20.89
N LEU A 369 -11.46 9.68 20.34
CA LEU A 369 -11.70 9.11 19.02
C LEU A 369 -12.85 8.10 19.10
N LYS A 370 -13.91 8.32 18.32
CA LYS A 370 -15.17 7.56 18.39
C LYS A 370 -15.35 6.55 17.27
N ALA A 371 -14.65 6.72 16.15
CA ALA A 371 -14.70 5.83 15.00
C ALA A 371 -13.35 5.86 14.27
N CYS A 372 -12.85 4.70 13.86
CA CYS A 372 -11.49 4.58 13.38
C CYS A 372 -11.43 3.77 12.09
N SER A 373 -10.61 4.22 11.16
CA SER A 373 -10.43 3.52 9.88
C SER A 373 -8.97 3.48 9.46
N ASN A 374 -8.59 2.37 8.87
CA ASN A 374 -7.23 2.07 8.40
C ASN A 374 -7.28 1.62 6.94
N LEU A 375 -6.67 2.42 6.06
CA LEU A 375 -6.56 2.16 4.65
C LEU A 375 -5.24 1.41 4.37
N ASP A 376 -5.31 0.12 4.18
CA ASP A 376 -4.21 -0.78 3.80
C ASP A 376 -2.93 -0.65 4.65
N GLY A 377 -3.07 -0.18 5.88
CA GLY A 377 -1.98 -0.18 6.86
C GLY A 377 -1.84 -1.58 7.44
N LEU A 378 -0.77 -2.29 7.04
CA LEU A 378 -0.47 -3.62 7.56
C LEU A 378 -0.45 -3.63 9.07
N VAL A 379 -1.35 -4.39 9.65
CA VAL A 379 -1.42 -4.51 11.10
C VAL A 379 -0.54 -5.65 11.55
N GLN A 380 0.75 -5.39 11.61
CA GLN A 380 1.71 -6.30 12.24
C GLN A 380 1.98 -5.85 13.67
N GLY A 381 1.93 -6.76 14.63
CA GLY A 381 2.36 -6.51 16.01
C GLY A 381 1.34 -5.72 16.85
N ALA A 382 1.83 -4.73 17.58
CA ALA A 382 1.17 -4.05 18.69
C ALA A 382 -0.11 -3.24 18.35
N ALA A 383 -0.42 -2.98 17.08
CA ALA A 383 -1.53 -2.12 16.71
C ALA A 383 -2.93 -2.65 17.10
N PHE A 384 -3.06 -3.94 17.42
CA PHE A 384 -4.28 -4.55 17.98
C PHE A 384 -4.06 -5.20 19.34
N LEU A 385 -2.91 -4.96 19.95
CA LEU A 385 -2.74 -5.32 21.35
C LEU A 385 -3.62 -4.38 22.19
N PRO A 386 -3.97 -4.82 23.40
CA PRO A 386 -4.52 -3.90 24.38
C PRO A 386 -3.69 -2.62 24.43
N ASN A 387 -4.34 -1.50 24.70
CA ASN A 387 -3.66 -0.21 24.86
C ASN A 387 -2.63 -0.27 26.01
N SER A 388 -1.91 0.82 26.24
CA SER A 388 -0.91 0.91 27.31
C SER A 388 -1.44 0.58 28.74
N LYS A 389 -2.77 0.58 28.90
CA LYS A 389 -3.49 0.21 30.13
C LYS A 389 -4.05 -1.21 30.12
N GLY A 390 -3.77 -2.02 29.10
CA GLY A 390 -4.31 -3.37 28.96
C GLY A 390 -5.78 -3.43 28.52
N GLU A 391 -6.36 -2.33 28.03
CA GLU A 391 -7.75 -2.27 27.57
C GLU A 391 -7.84 -2.58 26.08
N ASN A 392 -8.84 -3.35 25.67
CA ASN A 392 -9.14 -3.63 24.27
C ASN A 392 -9.74 -2.42 23.56
N LEU A 393 -9.57 -2.36 22.23
CA LEU A 393 -10.18 -1.36 21.39
C LEU A 393 -11.72 -1.47 21.46
N LYS A 394 -12.38 -0.38 21.85
CA LYS A 394 -13.84 -0.31 22.04
C LYS A 394 -14.58 0.36 20.89
N GLN A 395 -13.87 1.12 20.08
CA GLN A 395 -14.44 1.90 19.00
C GLN A 395 -14.75 1.02 17.78
N PRO A 396 -15.80 1.35 17.01
CA PRO A 396 -16.03 0.71 15.72
C PRO A 396 -14.84 0.95 14.79
N PHE A 397 -14.50 -0.09 14.04
CA PHE A 397 -13.33 -0.07 13.16
C PHE A 397 -13.67 -0.50 11.74
N LEU A 398 -13.13 0.21 10.73
CA LEU A 398 -13.19 -0.18 9.32
C LEU A 398 -11.78 -0.35 8.76
N PHE A 399 -11.51 -1.57 8.32
CA PHE A 399 -10.29 -1.89 7.58
C PHE A 399 -10.53 -1.95 6.09
N PHE A 400 -9.65 -1.30 5.35
CA PHE A 400 -9.55 -1.45 3.91
C PHE A 400 -8.32 -2.29 3.59
N PHE A 401 -8.50 -3.25 2.68
CA PHE A 401 -7.40 -4.02 2.15
C PHE A 401 -7.45 -4.01 0.63
N LYS A 402 -6.27 -3.97 0.03
CA LYS A 402 -6.13 -4.27 -1.38
C LYS A 402 -6.18 -5.79 -1.59
N GLU A 403 -6.89 -6.25 -2.59
CA GLU A 403 -6.69 -7.57 -3.17
C GLU A 403 -5.81 -7.37 -4.41
N SER A 404 -4.58 -7.89 -4.37
CA SER A 404 -3.68 -7.83 -5.52
C SER A 404 -4.33 -8.49 -6.71
N VAL A 405 -4.33 -7.80 -7.85
CA VAL A 405 -4.82 -8.35 -9.12
C VAL A 405 -3.64 -8.32 -10.07
N ALA A 406 -3.26 -9.50 -10.55
CA ALA A 406 -2.25 -9.58 -11.58
C ALA A 406 -2.73 -8.84 -12.84
N THR A 407 -1.85 -8.08 -13.45
CA THR A 407 -2.08 -7.46 -14.75
C THR A 407 -2.23 -8.54 -15.83
N ASP A 408 -2.85 -8.23 -16.95
CA ASP A 408 -2.93 -9.18 -18.07
C ASP A 408 -1.54 -9.61 -18.57
N TYR A 409 -0.55 -8.73 -18.42
CA TYR A 409 0.84 -9.02 -18.67
C TYR A 409 1.37 -10.10 -17.70
N GLU A 410 1.14 -9.94 -16.41
CA GLU A 410 1.54 -10.90 -15.38
C GLU A 410 0.81 -12.24 -15.53
N LEU A 411 -0.50 -12.22 -15.83
CA LEU A 411 -1.27 -13.43 -16.12
C LEU A 411 -0.70 -14.21 -17.30
N LYS A 412 -0.30 -13.53 -18.38
CA LYS A 412 0.35 -14.15 -19.53
C LYS A 412 1.69 -14.80 -19.13
N ILE A 413 2.50 -14.12 -18.33
CA ILE A 413 3.76 -14.65 -17.81
C ILE A 413 3.48 -15.89 -16.96
N MET A 414 2.56 -15.80 -16.00
CA MET A 414 2.20 -16.91 -15.10
C MET A 414 1.53 -18.07 -15.84
N GLY A 415 0.90 -17.82 -16.99
CA GLY A 415 0.11 -18.80 -17.71
C GLY A 415 -1.18 -19.16 -16.99
N LEU A 416 -1.75 -18.21 -16.28
CA LEU A 416 -3.00 -18.35 -15.55
C LEU A 416 -4.11 -17.56 -16.24
N SER A 417 -5.33 -18.09 -16.20
CA SER A 417 -6.52 -17.31 -16.44
C SER A 417 -6.79 -16.39 -15.25
N ARG A 418 -7.56 -15.31 -15.46
CA ARG A 418 -7.99 -14.40 -14.39
C ARG A 418 -8.65 -15.17 -13.25
N ASN A 419 -9.55 -16.07 -13.57
CA ASN A 419 -10.27 -16.84 -12.55
C ASN A 419 -9.35 -17.76 -11.72
N GLU A 420 -8.38 -18.42 -12.34
CA GLU A 420 -7.40 -19.26 -11.61
C GLU A 420 -6.53 -18.42 -10.67
N TYR A 421 -6.11 -17.23 -11.12
CA TYR A 421 -5.37 -16.30 -10.28
C TYR A 421 -6.19 -15.85 -9.09
N ASP A 422 -7.43 -15.37 -9.30
CA ASP A 422 -8.31 -14.86 -8.26
C ASP A 422 -8.63 -15.93 -7.20
N VAL A 423 -8.82 -17.17 -7.58
CA VAL A 423 -9.04 -18.29 -6.64
C VAL A 423 -7.78 -18.54 -5.80
N ARG A 424 -6.59 -18.55 -6.41
CA ARG A 424 -5.32 -18.75 -5.71
C ARG A 424 -5.01 -17.60 -4.75
N GLU A 425 -5.19 -16.36 -5.19
CA GLU A 425 -4.91 -15.17 -4.38
C GLU A 425 -5.89 -15.05 -3.21
N ARG A 426 -7.17 -15.34 -3.43
CA ARG A 426 -8.18 -15.37 -2.35
C ARG A 426 -7.82 -16.41 -1.29
N LYS A 427 -7.43 -17.63 -1.69
CA LYS A 427 -6.98 -18.65 -0.75
C LYS A 427 -5.80 -18.16 0.09
N ARG A 428 -4.80 -17.53 -0.54
CA ARG A 428 -3.63 -16.97 0.15
C ARG A 428 -3.98 -15.84 1.11
N MET A 429 -4.83 -14.92 0.66
CA MET A 429 -5.30 -13.83 1.50
C MET A 429 -5.97 -14.38 2.76
N ILE A 430 -6.83 -15.37 2.61
CA ILE A 430 -7.49 -16.05 3.71
C ILE A 430 -6.46 -16.73 4.64
N GLU A 431 -5.51 -17.47 4.12
CA GLU A 431 -4.48 -18.17 4.91
C GLU A 431 -3.54 -17.20 5.63
N ARG A 432 -3.19 -16.10 5.00
CA ARG A 432 -2.31 -15.07 5.57
C ARG A 432 -2.98 -14.25 6.68
N TRP A 433 -4.25 -13.87 6.47
CA TRP A 433 -4.92 -12.89 7.31
C TRP A 433 -5.80 -13.52 8.40
N LYS A 434 -6.43 -14.68 8.13
CA LYS A 434 -7.33 -15.32 9.09
C LYS A 434 -6.74 -15.59 10.47
N PRO A 435 -5.51 -16.11 10.65
CA PRO A 435 -5.03 -16.42 11.98
C PRO A 435 -4.72 -15.17 12.82
N SER A 436 -4.10 -14.15 12.20
CA SER A 436 -3.67 -12.96 12.94
C SER A 436 -4.76 -11.89 13.08
N LEU A 437 -5.61 -11.73 12.06
CA LEU A 437 -6.74 -10.81 12.14
C LEU A 437 -7.85 -11.34 13.04
N LYS A 438 -8.17 -12.63 12.96
CA LYS A 438 -9.24 -13.21 13.75
C LYS A 438 -9.01 -13.04 15.25
N THR A 439 -7.85 -13.43 15.75
CA THR A 439 -7.51 -13.32 17.17
C THR A 439 -7.57 -11.87 17.65
N ARG A 440 -7.26 -10.92 16.77
CA ARG A 440 -7.20 -9.48 17.08
C ARG A 440 -8.54 -8.79 16.93
N LEU A 441 -9.34 -9.20 15.94
CA LEU A 441 -10.69 -8.68 15.72
C LEU A 441 -11.69 -9.27 16.70
N ASP A 442 -11.47 -10.50 17.16
CA ASP A 442 -12.26 -11.10 18.26
C ASP A 442 -12.10 -10.30 19.57
N SER A 443 -11.03 -9.50 19.72
CA SER A 443 -10.85 -8.59 20.85
C SER A 443 -11.62 -7.26 20.72
N LEU A 444 -12.20 -6.94 19.55
CA LEU A 444 -13.00 -5.72 19.38
C LEU A 444 -14.39 -5.91 20.00
N GLU A 445 -14.72 -5.09 20.99
CA GLU A 445 -16.02 -5.19 21.69
C GLU A 445 -17.22 -4.86 20.78
N THR A 446 -17.03 -3.93 19.82
CA THR A 446 -18.08 -3.43 18.93
C THR A 446 -18.13 -4.09 17.57
N GLY A 447 -17.18 -5.01 17.29
CA GLY A 447 -17.00 -5.60 15.97
C GLY A 447 -16.23 -4.69 14.99
N ALA A 448 -15.91 -5.22 13.83
CA ALA A 448 -15.21 -4.52 12.77
C ALA A 448 -15.79 -4.80 11.39
N TYR A 449 -15.52 -3.89 10.49
CA TYR A 449 -15.79 -4.01 9.06
C TYR A 449 -14.47 -4.24 8.33
N LEU A 450 -14.47 -5.20 7.43
CA LEU A 450 -13.35 -5.51 6.56
C LEU A 450 -13.79 -5.32 5.11
N ALA A 451 -13.29 -4.29 4.44
CA ALA A 451 -13.57 -4.01 3.04
C ALA A 451 -12.35 -4.37 2.19
N VAL A 452 -12.45 -5.42 1.38
CA VAL A 452 -11.41 -5.88 0.48
C VAL A 452 -11.68 -5.39 -0.93
N PHE A 453 -10.80 -4.56 -1.46
CA PHE A 453 -10.93 -3.95 -2.78
C PHE A 453 -10.16 -4.75 -3.82
N ARG A 454 -10.88 -5.37 -4.75
CA ARG A 454 -10.33 -6.10 -5.88
C ARG A 454 -9.73 -5.14 -6.89
N GLY A 455 -8.55 -5.47 -7.36
CA GLY A 455 -7.82 -4.66 -8.33
C GLY A 455 -7.26 -3.35 -7.77
N ALA A 456 -7.33 -3.15 -6.45
CA ALA A 456 -6.66 -2.04 -5.82
C ALA A 456 -5.18 -2.36 -5.60
N THR A 457 -4.33 -1.34 -5.75
CA THR A 457 -2.95 -1.35 -5.29
C THR A 457 -2.87 -0.65 -3.94
N HIS A 458 -1.71 -0.72 -3.27
CA HIS A 458 -1.48 0.05 -2.04
C HIS A 458 -1.73 1.55 -2.23
N GLN A 459 -1.35 2.10 -3.39
CA GLN A 459 -1.51 3.51 -3.71
C GLN A 459 -2.96 3.89 -4.09
N SER A 460 -3.84 2.93 -4.36
CA SER A 460 -5.24 3.20 -4.71
C SER A 460 -6.03 3.93 -3.62
N PHE A 461 -5.52 3.95 -2.40
CA PHE A 461 -6.09 4.69 -1.27
C PHE A 461 -5.56 6.14 -1.17
N SER A 462 -4.90 6.63 -2.22
CA SER A 462 -4.40 8.01 -2.38
C SER A 462 -4.76 8.55 -3.76
N ASP A 463 -4.39 9.80 -4.03
CA ASP A 463 -4.56 10.40 -5.37
C ASP A 463 -3.49 9.93 -6.36
N LEU A 464 -2.40 9.29 -5.90
CA LEU A 464 -1.25 8.92 -6.74
C LEU A 464 -1.62 8.19 -8.03
N PRO A 465 -2.51 7.18 -8.04
CA PRO A 465 -2.92 6.54 -9.29
C PRO A 465 -3.64 7.48 -10.27
N LEU A 466 -4.30 8.53 -9.76
CA LEU A 466 -4.97 9.54 -10.59
C LEU A 466 -3.98 10.50 -11.25
N LEU A 467 -2.76 10.61 -10.70
CA LEU A 467 -1.68 11.48 -11.18
C LEU A 467 -0.80 10.80 -12.22
N GLU A 468 -0.87 9.47 -12.34
CA GLU A 468 -0.06 8.71 -13.29
C GLU A 468 -0.53 8.92 -14.73
N ALA A 469 0.37 9.41 -15.59
CA ALA A 469 0.08 9.66 -17.01
C ALA A 469 -0.14 8.37 -17.82
N ASN A 470 0.47 7.25 -17.40
CA ASN A 470 0.45 5.96 -18.10
C ASN A 470 0.32 4.80 -17.11
N PRO A 471 -0.88 4.44 -16.69
CA PRO A 471 -1.06 3.17 -16.00
C PRO A 471 -0.88 2.02 -16.99
N LYS A 472 -0.10 1.03 -16.60
CA LYS A 472 0.25 -0.09 -17.48
C LYS A 472 -0.95 -0.91 -17.96
N ASP A 473 -2.07 -0.96 -17.20
CA ASP A 473 -3.22 -1.83 -17.49
C ASP A 473 -4.58 -1.29 -16.99
N GLU A 474 -4.70 -0.01 -16.69
CA GLU A 474 -5.93 0.53 -16.14
C GLU A 474 -6.29 1.89 -16.76
N THR A 475 -7.56 2.09 -17.09
CA THR A 475 -8.02 3.37 -17.63
C THR A 475 -8.14 4.42 -16.54
N VAL A 476 -8.07 5.70 -16.92
CA VAL A 476 -8.34 6.84 -16.01
C VAL A 476 -9.73 6.70 -15.38
N THR A 477 -10.72 6.22 -16.17
CA THR A 477 -12.08 5.99 -15.71
C THR A 477 -12.14 4.94 -14.60
N ASP A 478 -11.43 3.81 -14.73
CA ASP A 478 -11.43 2.76 -13.71
C ASP A 478 -10.85 3.27 -12.40
N ARG A 479 -9.80 4.06 -12.46
CA ARG A 479 -9.16 4.67 -11.28
C ARG A 479 -10.08 5.67 -10.59
N GLN A 480 -10.79 6.50 -11.35
CA GLN A 480 -11.78 7.44 -10.80
C GLN A 480 -12.98 6.71 -10.18
N ILE A 481 -13.46 5.64 -10.81
CA ILE A 481 -14.55 4.81 -10.26
C ILE A 481 -14.09 4.18 -8.94
N ARG A 482 -12.87 3.62 -8.89
CA ARG A 482 -12.32 3.05 -7.65
C ARG A 482 -12.20 4.07 -6.53
N ALA A 483 -11.63 5.23 -6.81
CA ALA A 483 -11.52 6.32 -5.83
C ALA A 483 -12.91 6.74 -5.31
N LYS A 484 -13.92 6.77 -6.16
CA LYS A 484 -15.30 7.06 -5.81
C LYS A 484 -15.89 6.01 -4.87
N ILE A 485 -15.71 4.72 -5.18
CA ILE A 485 -16.18 3.62 -4.34
C ILE A 485 -15.48 3.65 -2.96
N ILE A 486 -14.17 3.88 -2.91
CA ILE A 486 -13.43 4.05 -1.65
C ILE A 486 -14.04 5.18 -0.82
N ASN A 487 -14.32 6.33 -1.43
CA ASN A 487 -14.94 7.48 -0.77
C ASN A 487 -16.34 7.15 -0.23
N GLU A 488 -17.14 6.35 -0.94
CA GLU A 488 -18.46 5.93 -0.50
C GLU A 488 -18.40 5.08 0.78
N TYR A 489 -17.50 4.11 0.85
CA TYR A 489 -17.35 3.27 2.06
C TYR A 489 -16.80 4.06 3.26
N ILE A 490 -15.83 4.96 3.03
CA ILE A 490 -15.32 5.85 4.08
C ILE A 490 -16.43 6.74 4.62
N LEU A 491 -17.19 7.38 3.74
CA LEU A 491 -18.31 8.25 4.10
C LEU A 491 -19.39 7.48 4.86
N ALA A 492 -19.78 6.31 4.36
CA ALA A 492 -20.78 5.45 4.98
C ALA A 492 -20.40 5.07 6.41
N PHE A 493 -19.12 4.78 6.65
CA PHE A 493 -18.61 4.44 7.98
C PHE A 493 -18.69 5.63 8.95
N PHE A 494 -18.17 6.79 8.58
CA PHE A 494 -18.19 7.97 9.46
C PHE A 494 -19.60 8.53 9.62
N ASP A 495 -20.47 8.48 8.62
CA ASP A 495 -21.88 8.83 8.75
C ASP A 495 -22.60 7.94 9.78
N LYS A 496 -22.34 6.63 9.74
CA LYS A 496 -22.94 5.69 10.70
C LYS A 496 -22.49 5.95 12.13
N PHE A 497 -21.20 6.12 12.36
CA PHE A 497 -20.65 6.12 13.71
C PHE A 497 -20.50 7.52 14.33
N LEU A 498 -20.26 8.57 13.56
CA LEU A 498 -20.15 9.94 14.06
C LEU A 498 -21.47 10.71 13.97
N ARG A 499 -22.33 10.40 12.99
CA ARG A 499 -23.61 11.13 12.79
C ARG A 499 -24.84 10.29 13.08
N LYS A 500 -24.67 9.03 13.44
CA LYS A 500 -25.75 8.07 13.72
C LYS A 500 -26.74 7.89 12.55
N LYS A 501 -26.25 8.07 11.31
CA LYS A 501 -27.06 7.84 10.13
C LYS A 501 -27.13 6.34 9.82
N ASN A 502 -28.27 5.92 9.27
CA ASN A 502 -28.39 4.60 8.69
C ASN A 502 -27.47 4.45 7.49
N SER A 503 -26.81 3.31 7.35
CA SER A 503 -25.83 3.05 6.29
C SER A 503 -26.05 1.69 5.65
N PRO A 504 -26.97 1.56 4.68
CA PRO A 504 -27.27 0.27 4.04
C PRO A 504 -26.03 -0.36 3.40
N LEU A 505 -25.08 0.44 2.94
CA LEU A 505 -23.80 -0.04 2.38
C LEU A 505 -23.00 -0.89 3.37
N LEU A 506 -23.09 -0.60 4.67
CA LEU A 506 -22.40 -1.31 5.75
C LEU A 506 -23.29 -2.30 6.50
N ASP A 507 -24.59 -2.31 6.26
CA ASP A 507 -25.53 -3.15 6.99
C ASP A 507 -25.91 -4.44 6.25
N SER A 508 -25.70 -4.47 4.93
CA SER A 508 -26.03 -5.62 4.09
C SER A 508 -24.76 -6.33 3.61
N GLN A 509 -24.78 -7.66 3.62
CA GLN A 509 -23.84 -8.48 2.84
C GLN A 509 -24.09 -8.32 1.32
N ASN A 510 -24.99 -7.43 0.94
CA ASN A 510 -25.34 -7.16 -0.44
C ASN A 510 -24.21 -6.35 -1.09
N GLN A 511 -23.56 -6.96 -2.04
CA GLN A 511 -22.42 -6.40 -2.79
C GLN A 511 -22.93 -5.26 -3.71
N SER A 512 -23.08 -4.07 -3.15
CA SER A 512 -23.42 -2.87 -3.96
C SER A 512 -22.37 -2.59 -5.03
N HIS A 513 -21.13 -3.02 -4.78
CA HIS A 513 -19.99 -2.89 -5.68
C HIS A 513 -19.32 -4.25 -5.86
N PRO A 514 -19.31 -4.86 -7.06
CA PRO A 514 -18.69 -6.16 -7.29
C PRO A 514 -17.18 -6.17 -7.05
N GLN A 515 -16.54 -4.98 -7.06
CA GLN A 515 -15.12 -4.80 -6.77
C GLN A 515 -14.78 -4.87 -5.27
N VAL A 516 -15.79 -4.86 -4.38
CA VAL A 516 -15.57 -4.82 -2.94
C VAL A 516 -16.22 -6.02 -2.27
N VAL A 517 -15.43 -6.75 -1.50
CA VAL A 517 -15.94 -7.78 -0.57
C VAL A 517 -15.97 -7.16 0.82
N LEU A 518 -17.17 -6.99 1.37
CA LEU A 518 -17.37 -6.47 2.72
C LEU A 518 -17.66 -7.63 3.67
N GLU A 519 -16.80 -7.82 4.67
CA GLU A 519 -17.05 -8.73 5.79
C GLU A 519 -17.38 -7.92 7.06
N ILE A 520 -18.43 -8.35 7.77
CA ILE A 520 -18.82 -7.76 9.05
C ILE A 520 -18.45 -8.74 10.13
N LEU A 521 -17.52 -8.36 10.99
CA LEU A 521 -17.02 -9.19 12.08
C LEU A 521 -17.73 -8.78 13.38
N ARG A 522 -18.60 -9.65 13.91
CA ARG A 522 -19.32 -9.43 15.17
C ARG A 522 -18.88 -10.45 16.21
N LYS A 523 -18.81 -10.03 17.47
CA LYS A 523 -18.25 -10.79 18.57
C LYS A 523 -18.99 -12.12 18.87
N ASN A 524 -20.25 -12.30 18.48
CA ASN A 524 -21.10 -13.41 18.96
C ASN A 524 -22.03 -14.05 17.89
N GLU A 525 -21.72 -13.98 16.62
CA GLU A 525 -22.52 -14.77 15.65
C GLU A 525 -21.86 -16.13 15.41
N PRO A 526 -22.58 -17.27 15.63
CA PRO A 526 -22.09 -18.57 15.22
C PRO A 526 -21.94 -18.56 13.70
N ARG A 527 -20.76 -18.91 13.23
CA ARG A 527 -20.42 -18.92 11.81
C ARG A 527 -21.25 -19.96 11.09
N ALA A 528 -21.94 -19.54 10.03
CA ALA A 528 -22.38 -20.47 9.01
C ALA A 528 -21.14 -21.20 8.47
N ALA A 529 -21.13 -22.51 8.61
CA ALA A 529 -20.13 -23.39 8.02
C ALA A 529 -20.18 -23.20 6.49
N GLN A 530 -19.08 -22.73 5.89
CA GLN A 530 -18.84 -22.76 4.46
C GLN A 530 -17.69 -23.69 4.15
#